data_39a21bddf4314a91715ee089c5fa9c6e
#
_entry.id   39a21bddf4314a91715ee089c5fa9c6e
#
_cell.length_a   1.000
_cell.length_b   1.000
_cell.length_c   1.000
_cell.angle_alpha   90.00
_cell.angle_beta   90.00
_cell.angle_gamma   90.00
#
_symmetry.space_group_name_H-M   'P 1'
#
loop_
_entity.id
_entity.type
_entity.pdbx_description
1 polymer ?
#
loop_
_entity_poly.entity_id
_entity_poly.type
_entity_poly.pdbx_seq_one_letter_code
_entity_poly.pdbx_strand_id
1 'polypeptide(L)'
;GRFHPLVLHFPIVLIILALMLELAIKFKFVPNATGLQLSLLAASAFTALVAILAGYFLFVGGEYSGELMEQHFWGATVSGAGVFFVTGLYLLSQRFTPVYPFYVGLLVLTNLSIGFTGHIGGSITHGKDYLTEYVPLIFQDEPAGNKTVEEMLVYDDMISPIFQAKCMSCHNQSRSKGGLIMSSLQSITKGGDSGLALITPEDLDQSELFNRVTLPADHDDVMPPEGQSPMSEQEIELLKYWIATGASSEQKVTALQAQPEIAGVTNELLP
;
A
#
# COMPACT_ATOMS: atom_id res chain seq x y z
N GLY A 1 -10.00 14.86 -3.43
CA GLY A 1 -9.65 13.44 -3.30
C GLY A 1 -9.07 13.05 -1.94
N ARG A 2 -8.35 13.95 -1.22
CA ARG A 2 -7.67 13.64 0.05
C ARG A 2 -8.59 13.16 1.19
N PHE A 3 -9.90 13.41 1.10
CA PHE A 3 -10.90 12.88 2.04
C PHE A 3 -11.31 11.42 1.78
N HIS A 4 -10.89 10.82 0.66
CA HIS A 4 -11.24 9.44 0.31
C HIS A 4 -10.95 8.44 1.45
N PRO A 5 -9.76 8.42 2.10
CA PRO A 5 -9.47 7.48 3.19
C PRO A 5 -10.39 7.65 4.41
N LEU A 6 -10.87 8.87 4.68
CA LEU A 6 -11.80 9.12 5.78
C LEU A 6 -13.20 8.60 5.46
N VAL A 7 -13.68 8.87 4.24
CA VAL A 7 -15.07 8.61 3.84
C VAL A 7 -15.32 7.13 3.56
N LEU A 8 -14.32 6.39 3.04
CA LEU A 8 -14.48 4.98 2.64
C LEU A 8 -14.86 4.04 3.80
N HIS A 9 -14.54 4.40 5.04
CA HIS A 9 -14.87 3.58 6.21
C HIS A 9 -16.39 3.49 6.46
N PHE A 10 -17.14 4.52 6.11
CA PHE A 10 -18.59 4.53 6.33
C PHE A 10 -19.33 3.46 5.52
N PRO A 11 -19.20 3.38 4.18
CA PRO A 11 -19.91 2.35 3.41
C PRO A 11 -19.45 0.94 3.79
N ILE A 12 -18.17 0.74 4.10
CA ILE A 12 -17.64 -0.56 4.52
C ILE A 12 -18.31 -1.02 5.81
N VAL A 13 -18.29 -0.20 6.84
CA VAL A 13 -18.88 -0.56 8.15
C VAL A 13 -20.39 -0.77 8.02
N LEU A 14 -21.10 0.12 7.31
CA LEU A 14 -22.54 0.05 7.19
C LEU A 14 -23.01 -1.21 6.44
N ILE A 15 -22.32 -1.63 5.37
CA ILE A 15 -22.71 -2.83 4.63
C ILE A 15 -22.37 -4.12 5.41
N ILE A 16 -21.29 -4.12 6.18
CA ILE A 16 -20.97 -5.23 7.10
C ILE A 16 -22.03 -5.34 8.19
N LEU A 17 -22.43 -4.21 8.79
CA LEU A 17 -23.52 -4.19 9.79
C LEU A 17 -24.84 -4.67 9.18
N ALA A 18 -25.14 -4.30 7.93
CA ALA A 18 -26.33 -4.80 7.23
C ALA A 18 -26.27 -6.34 7.05
N LEU A 19 -25.11 -6.90 6.70
CA LEU A 19 -24.93 -8.36 6.60
C LEU A 19 -25.07 -9.03 7.97
N MET A 20 -24.45 -8.47 9.01
CA MET A 20 -24.56 -9.00 10.38
C MET A 20 -26.00 -8.99 10.88
N LEU A 21 -26.74 -7.90 10.65
CA LEU A 21 -28.15 -7.79 11.02
C LEU A 21 -29.01 -8.81 10.24
N GLU A 22 -28.77 -8.97 8.95
CA GLU A 22 -29.48 -9.96 8.13
C GLU A 22 -29.27 -11.39 8.65
N LEU A 23 -28.02 -11.74 8.99
CA LEU A 23 -27.71 -13.04 9.59
C LEU A 23 -28.35 -13.21 10.96
N ALA A 24 -28.32 -12.16 11.80
CA ALA A 24 -28.96 -12.20 13.12
C ALA A 24 -30.48 -12.40 13.03
N ILE A 25 -31.16 -11.77 12.07
CA ILE A 25 -32.56 -11.98 11.78
C ILE A 25 -32.81 -13.41 11.28
N LYS A 26 -32.02 -13.86 10.29
CA LYS A 26 -32.14 -15.20 9.71
C LYS A 26 -31.98 -16.32 10.73
N PHE A 27 -31.03 -16.18 11.65
CA PHE A 27 -30.80 -17.13 12.73
C PHE A 27 -31.68 -16.89 13.98
N LYS A 28 -32.64 -15.94 13.91
CA LYS A 28 -33.58 -15.60 14.96
C LYS A 28 -32.96 -15.09 16.26
N PHE A 29 -31.75 -14.52 16.20
CA PHE A 29 -31.13 -13.84 17.34
C PHE A 29 -31.80 -12.51 17.67
N VAL A 30 -32.34 -11.85 16.64
CA VAL A 30 -33.10 -10.60 16.77
C VAL A 30 -34.42 -10.68 15.99
N PRO A 31 -35.45 -9.93 16.42
CA PRO A 31 -36.69 -9.84 15.66
C PRO A 31 -36.45 -9.16 14.30
N ASN A 32 -37.44 -9.27 13.39
CA ASN A 32 -37.37 -8.56 12.12
C ASN A 32 -37.23 -7.04 12.34
N ALA A 33 -36.19 -6.46 11.76
CA ALA A 33 -35.81 -5.06 11.89
C ALA A 33 -35.75 -4.37 10.51
N THR A 34 -36.81 -4.51 9.70
CA THR A 34 -36.89 -4.05 8.29
C THR A 34 -36.47 -2.58 8.14
N GLY A 35 -36.92 -1.69 9.04
CA GLY A 35 -36.58 -0.26 8.99
C GLY A 35 -35.08 -0.03 9.22
N LEU A 36 -34.47 -0.71 10.18
CA LEU A 36 -33.04 -0.60 10.46
C LEU A 36 -32.22 -1.17 9.29
N GLN A 37 -32.61 -2.32 8.74
CA GLN A 37 -31.95 -2.92 7.59
C GLN A 37 -31.94 -1.97 6.39
N LEU A 38 -33.10 -1.36 6.07
CA LEU A 38 -33.19 -0.37 5.01
C LEU A 38 -32.32 0.86 5.26
N SER A 39 -32.30 1.34 6.50
CA SER A 39 -31.47 2.50 6.87
C SER A 39 -29.98 2.22 6.68
N LEU A 40 -29.51 1.04 7.09
CA LEU A 40 -28.10 0.63 6.91
C LEU A 40 -27.74 0.54 5.43
N LEU A 41 -28.59 -0.09 4.60
CA LEU A 41 -28.38 -0.24 3.16
C LEU A 41 -28.42 1.11 2.44
N ALA A 42 -29.39 1.98 2.74
CA ALA A 42 -29.51 3.29 2.13
C ALA A 42 -28.33 4.21 2.50
N ALA A 43 -27.94 4.22 3.79
CA ALA A 43 -26.76 4.97 4.24
C ALA A 43 -25.46 4.45 3.63
N SER A 44 -25.33 3.11 3.50
CA SER A 44 -24.20 2.49 2.80
C SER A 44 -24.15 2.92 1.33
N ALA A 45 -25.26 2.92 0.62
CA ALA A 45 -25.34 3.35 -0.78
C ALA A 45 -24.97 4.83 -0.95
N PHE A 46 -25.49 5.69 -0.10
CA PHE A 46 -25.16 7.12 -0.14
C PHE A 46 -23.67 7.37 0.13
N THR A 47 -23.13 6.77 1.20
CA THR A 47 -21.71 6.96 1.56
C THR A 47 -20.77 6.28 0.56
N ALA A 48 -21.17 5.17 -0.09
CA ALA A 48 -20.42 4.55 -1.18
C ALA A 48 -20.31 5.49 -2.39
N LEU A 49 -21.38 6.18 -2.76
CA LEU A 49 -21.32 7.18 -3.84
C LEU A 49 -20.32 8.29 -3.51
N VAL A 50 -20.35 8.83 -2.29
CA VAL A 50 -19.43 9.88 -1.87
C VAL A 50 -17.98 9.36 -1.87
N ALA A 51 -17.74 8.12 -1.41
CA ALA A 51 -16.41 7.51 -1.41
C ALA A 51 -15.87 7.28 -2.82
N ILE A 52 -16.71 6.82 -3.76
CA ILE A 52 -16.34 6.62 -5.18
C ILE A 52 -15.98 7.97 -5.82
N LEU A 53 -16.79 9.01 -5.62
CA LEU A 53 -16.50 10.34 -6.15
C LEU A 53 -15.19 10.90 -5.58
N ALA A 54 -14.97 10.76 -4.27
CA ALA A 54 -13.73 11.20 -3.64
C ALA A 54 -12.50 10.42 -4.16
N GLY A 55 -12.65 9.10 -4.39
CA GLY A 55 -11.62 8.24 -4.98
C GLY A 55 -11.34 8.59 -6.44
N TYR A 56 -12.38 8.87 -7.23
CA TYR A 56 -12.25 9.32 -8.62
C TYR A 56 -11.43 10.62 -8.72
N PHE A 57 -11.71 11.62 -7.87
CA PHE A 57 -10.93 12.86 -7.86
C PHE A 57 -9.48 12.65 -7.41
N LEU A 58 -9.21 11.64 -6.59
CA LEU A 58 -7.84 11.27 -6.22
C LEU A 58 -7.13 10.60 -7.40
N PHE A 59 -7.81 9.72 -8.11
CA PHE A 59 -7.31 9.04 -9.31
C PHE A 59 -6.96 10.03 -10.44
N VAL A 60 -7.88 10.94 -10.76
CA VAL A 60 -7.67 11.98 -11.80
C VAL A 60 -6.57 12.97 -11.40
N GLY A 61 -6.33 13.16 -10.10
CA GLY A 61 -5.23 13.98 -9.59
C GLY A 61 -3.83 13.44 -9.90
N GLY A 62 -3.71 12.21 -10.43
CA GLY A 62 -2.47 11.65 -10.98
C GLY A 62 -1.41 11.25 -9.95
N GLU A 63 -1.73 11.27 -8.65
CA GLU A 63 -0.77 10.83 -7.60
C GLU A 63 -0.56 9.32 -7.57
N TYR A 64 -1.49 8.55 -8.16
CA TYR A 64 -1.50 7.09 -8.17
C TYR A 64 -1.71 6.56 -9.58
N SER A 65 -0.95 5.54 -9.96
CA SER A 65 -1.02 4.91 -11.28
C SER A 65 -0.66 3.42 -11.19
N GLY A 66 -0.77 2.71 -12.31
CA GLY A 66 -0.38 1.31 -12.43
C GLY A 66 -1.53 0.33 -12.19
N GLU A 67 -1.22 -0.95 -12.39
CA GLU A 67 -2.19 -2.05 -12.43
C GLU A 67 -3.01 -2.20 -11.13
N LEU A 68 -2.36 -2.09 -9.97
CA LEU A 68 -3.05 -2.18 -8.67
C LEU A 68 -4.06 -1.04 -8.50
N MET A 69 -3.74 0.15 -8.98
CA MET A 69 -4.66 1.29 -8.93
C MET A 69 -5.87 1.07 -9.83
N GLU A 70 -5.67 0.53 -11.03
CA GLU A 70 -6.78 0.19 -11.93
C GLU A 70 -7.67 -0.92 -11.34
N GLN A 71 -7.06 -1.97 -10.79
CA GLN A 71 -7.80 -3.04 -10.11
C GLN A 71 -8.60 -2.50 -8.93
N HIS A 72 -8.02 -1.61 -8.12
CA HIS A 72 -8.73 -0.95 -7.02
C HIS A 72 -9.89 -0.09 -7.51
N PHE A 73 -9.68 0.71 -8.56
CA PHE A 73 -10.70 1.58 -9.15
C PHE A 73 -11.90 0.79 -9.65
N TRP A 74 -11.66 -0.27 -10.45
CA TRP A 74 -12.73 -1.12 -10.96
C TRP A 74 -13.39 -1.94 -9.85
N GLY A 75 -12.61 -2.48 -8.90
CA GLY A 75 -13.14 -3.17 -7.72
C GLY A 75 -14.06 -2.29 -6.88
N ALA A 76 -13.67 -1.03 -6.63
CA ALA A 76 -14.48 -0.06 -5.91
C ALA A 76 -15.76 0.31 -6.66
N THR A 77 -15.68 0.44 -7.98
CA THR A 77 -16.85 0.73 -8.84
C THR A 77 -17.84 -0.43 -8.83
N VAL A 78 -17.36 -1.67 -9.00
CA VAL A 78 -18.19 -2.88 -8.96
C VAL A 78 -18.80 -3.07 -7.56
N SER A 79 -18.02 -2.91 -6.51
CA SER A 79 -18.50 -3.02 -5.12
C SER A 79 -19.58 -1.97 -4.81
N GLY A 80 -19.36 -0.73 -5.24
CA GLY A 80 -20.34 0.35 -5.07
C GLY A 80 -21.64 0.08 -5.84
N ALA A 81 -21.55 -0.35 -7.09
CA ALA A 81 -22.73 -0.79 -7.84
C ALA A 81 -23.46 -1.94 -7.13
N GLY A 82 -22.70 -2.90 -6.58
CA GLY A 82 -23.23 -3.99 -5.76
C GLY A 82 -24.09 -3.49 -4.60
N VAL A 83 -23.63 -2.47 -3.86
CA VAL A 83 -24.38 -1.87 -2.73
C VAL A 83 -25.74 -1.31 -3.22
N PHE A 84 -25.78 -0.62 -4.37
CA PHE A 84 -27.03 -0.11 -4.95
C PHE A 84 -27.96 -1.24 -5.36
N PHE A 85 -27.45 -2.27 -6.03
CA PHE A 85 -28.27 -3.43 -6.44
C PHE A 85 -28.77 -4.21 -5.23
N VAL A 86 -27.96 -4.41 -4.18
CA VAL A 86 -28.38 -5.03 -2.90
C VAL A 86 -29.55 -4.25 -2.29
N THR A 87 -29.45 -2.92 -2.25
CA THR A 87 -30.53 -2.07 -1.71
C THR A 87 -31.81 -2.22 -2.53
N GLY A 88 -31.71 -2.22 -3.85
CA GLY A 88 -32.83 -2.45 -4.76
C GLY A 88 -33.48 -3.83 -4.58
N LEU A 89 -32.67 -4.90 -4.52
CA LEU A 89 -33.16 -6.25 -4.28
C LEU A 89 -33.80 -6.40 -2.90
N TYR A 90 -33.26 -5.73 -1.89
CA TYR A 90 -33.89 -5.70 -0.56
C TYR A 90 -35.30 -5.13 -0.63
N LEU A 91 -35.48 -3.96 -1.23
CA LEU A 91 -36.79 -3.35 -1.39
C LEU A 91 -37.77 -4.26 -2.19
N LEU A 92 -37.25 -4.89 -3.24
CA LEU A 92 -38.04 -5.82 -4.05
C LEU A 92 -38.44 -7.07 -3.26
N SER A 93 -37.54 -7.60 -2.42
CA SER A 93 -37.80 -8.78 -1.60
C SER A 93 -38.89 -8.60 -0.56
N GLN A 94 -39.14 -7.33 -0.16
CA GLN A 94 -40.27 -7.00 0.73
C GLN A 94 -41.65 -7.19 0.08
N ARG A 95 -41.69 -7.21 -1.24
CA ARG A 95 -42.94 -7.43 -2.03
C ARG A 95 -42.98 -8.81 -2.65
N PHE A 96 -41.84 -9.39 -3.01
CA PHE A 96 -41.69 -10.63 -3.73
C PHE A 96 -40.73 -11.57 -3.02
N THR A 97 -41.23 -12.49 -2.21
CA THR A 97 -40.45 -13.45 -1.41
C THR A 97 -39.44 -14.28 -2.23
N PRO A 98 -39.68 -14.67 -3.51
CA PRO A 98 -38.67 -15.36 -4.31
C PRO A 98 -37.38 -14.55 -4.58
N VAL A 99 -37.39 -13.23 -4.38
CA VAL A 99 -36.23 -12.36 -4.56
C VAL A 99 -35.28 -12.41 -3.35
N TYR A 100 -35.79 -12.79 -2.18
CA TYR A 100 -35.02 -12.79 -0.93
C TYR A 100 -33.65 -13.54 -0.99
N PRO A 101 -33.56 -14.80 -1.52
CA PRO A 101 -32.28 -15.48 -1.62
C PRO A 101 -31.28 -14.76 -2.52
N PHE A 102 -31.73 -14.10 -3.59
CA PHE A 102 -30.87 -13.31 -4.47
C PHE A 102 -30.33 -12.06 -3.77
N TYR A 103 -31.18 -11.39 -2.98
CA TYR A 103 -30.75 -10.29 -2.13
C TYR A 103 -29.65 -10.72 -1.15
N VAL A 104 -29.87 -11.81 -0.41
CA VAL A 104 -28.87 -12.31 0.57
C VAL A 104 -27.59 -12.75 -0.14
N GLY A 105 -27.69 -13.45 -1.26
CA GLY A 105 -26.53 -13.88 -2.05
C GLY A 105 -25.71 -12.69 -2.54
N LEU A 106 -26.37 -11.67 -3.09
CA LEU A 106 -25.67 -10.46 -3.55
C LEU A 106 -25.09 -9.66 -2.39
N LEU A 107 -25.77 -9.58 -1.24
CA LEU A 107 -25.24 -8.93 -0.03
C LEU A 107 -23.91 -9.58 0.42
N VAL A 108 -23.85 -10.91 0.44
CA VAL A 108 -22.60 -11.65 0.76
C VAL A 108 -21.51 -11.36 -0.28
N LEU A 109 -21.84 -11.49 -1.57
CA LEU A 109 -20.88 -11.24 -2.66
C LEU A 109 -20.33 -9.81 -2.63
N THR A 110 -21.18 -8.82 -2.35
CA THR A 110 -20.77 -7.41 -2.24
C THR A 110 -19.81 -7.22 -1.05
N ASN A 111 -20.07 -7.85 0.10
CA ASN A 111 -19.15 -7.79 1.23
C ASN A 111 -17.80 -8.42 0.91
N LEU A 112 -17.77 -9.57 0.22
CA LEU A 112 -16.52 -10.20 -0.23
C LEU A 112 -15.76 -9.32 -1.22
N SER A 113 -16.46 -8.71 -2.18
CA SER A 113 -15.89 -7.78 -3.16
C SER A 113 -15.27 -6.55 -2.48
N ILE A 114 -15.95 -5.98 -1.48
CA ILE A 114 -15.43 -4.86 -0.68
C ILE A 114 -14.18 -5.27 0.09
N GLY A 115 -14.16 -6.46 0.69
CA GLY A 115 -12.99 -7.00 1.39
C GLY A 115 -11.78 -7.12 0.45
N PHE A 116 -11.98 -7.70 -0.73
CA PHE A 116 -10.94 -7.81 -1.76
C PHE A 116 -10.44 -6.44 -2.24
N THR A 117 -11.35 -5.52 -2.55
CA THR A 117 -11.02 -4.15 -2.97
C THR A 117 -10.27 -3.40 -1.88
N GLY A 118 -10.66 -3.59 -0.62
CA GLY A 118 -9.97 -3.01 0.54
C GLY A 118 -8.55 -3.54 0.70
N HIS A 119 -8.34 -4.84 0.47
CA HIS A 119 -7.00 -5.44 0.46
C HIS A 119 -6.10 -4.81 -0.62
N ILE A 120 -6.62 -4.65 -1.85
CA ILE A 120 -5.86 -3.97 -2.92
C ILE A 120 -5.54 -2.52 -2.52
N GLY A 121 -6.51 -1.78 -1.96
CA GLY A 121 -6.30 -0.42 -1.48
C GLY A 121 -5.25 -0.30 -0.38
N GLY A 122 -5.24 -1.25 0.56
CA GLY A 122 -4.20 -1.38 1.57
C GLY A 122 -2.83 -1.64 0.96
N SER A 123 -2.76 -2.53 -0.04
CA SER A 123 -1.52 -2.85 -0.75
C SER A 123 -0.95 -1.66 -1.53
N ILE A 124 -1.79 -0.76 -2.06
CA ILE A 124 -1.35 0.48 -2.72
C ILE A 124 -0.64 1.42 -1.73
N THR A 125 -1.12 1.49 -0.48
CA THR A 125 -0.66 2.46 0.51
C THR A 125 0.44 1.94 1.43
N HIS A 126 0.43 0.63 1.73
CA HIS A 126 1.31 0.01 2.72
C HIS A 126 2.23 -1.08 2.14
N GLY A 127 2.08 -1.44 0.86
CA GLY A 127 2.82 -2.54 0.23
C GLY A 127 2.03 -3.85 0.19
N LYS A 128 2.45 -4.77 -0.71
CA LYS A 128 1.72 -6.01 -1.00
C LYS A 128 1.61 -6.95 0.21
N ASP A 129 2.62 -6.96 1.06
CA ASP A 129 2.76 -7.91 2.15
C ASP A 129 2.23 -7.36 3.49
N TYR A 130 1.66 -6.16 3.50
CA TYR A 130 1.20 -5.45 4.69
C TYR A 130 0.33 -6.29 5.63
N LEU A 131 -0.58 -7.12 5.11
CA LEU A 131 -1.45 -7.97 5.93
C LEU A 131 -0.81 -9.30 6.33
N THR A 132 0.27 -9.71 5.66
CA THR A 132 0.91 -11.01 5.85
C THR A 132 2.26 -10.92 6.55
N GLU A 133 2.85 -9.74 6.63
CA GLU A 133 4.16 -9.49 7.25
C GLU A 133 4.27 -10.04 8.69
N TYR A 134 3.18 -9.95 9.46
CA TYR A 134 3.13 -10.41 10.85
C TYR A 134 2.27 -11.68 11.05
N VAL A 135 1.82 -12.33 9.96
CA VAL A 135 1.08 -13.60 10.08
C VAL A 135 2.06 -14.69 10.48
N PRO A 136 1.75 -15.50 11.55
CA PRO A 136 2.64 -16.58 11.95
C PRO A 136 3.00 -17.50 10.79
N LEU A 137 4.23 -17.95 10.75
CA LEU A 137 4.96 -18.67 9.71
C LEU A 137 4.30 -19.94 9.11
N ILE A 138 3.14 -20.37 9.62
CA ILE A 138 2.36 -21.50 9.03
C ILE A 138 1.77 -21.19 7.64
N PHE A 139 1.77 -19.93 7.21
CA PHE A 139 1.28 -19.47 5.90
C PHE A 139 2.31 -18.68 5.09
N GLN A 140 3.50 -18.50 5.61
CA GLN A 140 4.61 -17.94 4.86
C GLN A 140 5.39 -19.12 4.27
N ASP A 141 5.68 -19.07 2.98
CA ASP A 141 6.84 -19.78 2.47
C ASP A 141 8.01 -19.45 3.40
N GLU A 142 8.77 -20.48 3.83
CA GLU A 142 9.86 -20.39 4.83
C GLU A 142 10.45 -18.97 4.84
N PRO A 143 10.57 -18.30 6.02
CA PRO A 143 11.25 -17.01 6.07
C PRO A 143 12.56 -17.26 5.35
N ALA A 144 12.91 -16.38 4.41
CA ALA A 144 14.19 -16.44 3.72
C ALA A 144 15.23 -16.74 4.82
N GLY A 145 15.61 -18.03 4.89
CA GLY A 145 16.19 -18.63 6.10
C GLY A 145 17.27 -17.70 6.59
N ASN A 146 17.40 -17.50 7.90
CA ASN A 146 18.33 -16.56 8.49
C ASN A 146 19.64 -16.63 7.71
N LYS A 147 19.76 -15.74 6.68
CA LYS A 147 20.99 -15.69 5.88
C LYS A 147 22.11 -15.44 6.87
N THR A 148 23.14 -16.23 6.78
CA THR A 148 24.37 -15.88 7.50
C THR A 148 24.93 -14.59 6.90
N VAL A 149 25.72 -13.84 7.67
CA VAL A 149 26.33 -12.59 7.18
C VAL A 149 27.15 -12.82 5.90
N GLU A 150 27.70 -14.03 5.73
CA GLU A 150 28.44 -14.46 4.55
C GLU A 150 27.55 -14.59 3.29
N GLU A 151 26.25 -14.79 3.46
CA GLU A 151 25.28 -14.92 2.37
C GLU A 151 24.60 -13.58 2.04
N MET A 152 24.68 -12.59 2.96
CA MET A 152 24.02 -11.30 2.78
C MET A 152 24.68 -10.45 1.71
N LEU A 153 23.81 -9.78 0.92
CA LEU A 153 24.18 -8.79 -0.09
C LEU A 153 23.84 -7.38 0.41
N VAL A 154 24.74 -6.44 0.19
CA VAL A 154 24.56 -5.06 0.65
C VAL A 154 23.28 -4.44 0.10
N TYR A 155 22.99 -4.64 -1.19
CA TYR A 155 21.78 -4.09 -1.78
C TYR A 155 20.51 -4.76 -1.23
N ASP A 156 20.43 -6.08 -1.32
CA ASP A 156 19.18 -6.79 -0.98
C ASP A 156 18.86 -6.77 0.50
N ASP A 157 19.90 -6.95 1.35
CA ASP A 157 19.70 -7.20 2.78
C ASP A 157 19.91 -5.94 3.64
N MET A 158 20.46 -4.83 3.08
CA MET A 158 20.68 -3.59 3.82
C MET A 158 20.10 -2.34 3.13
N ILE A 159 20.39 -2.08 1.84
CA ILE A 159 19.94 -0.88 1.13
C ILE A 159 18.44 -0.97 0.78
N SER A 160 17.99 -2.10 0.23
CA SER A 160 16.60 -2.31 -0.17
C SER A 160 15.61 -2.17 1.01
N PRO A 161 15.87 -2.70 2.21
CA PRO A 161 15.04 -2.44 3.40
C PRO A 161 14.93 -0.96 3.76
N ILE A 162 16.03 -0.18 3.66
CA ILE A 162 15.99 1.27 3.87
C ILE A 162 15.06 1.94 2.85
N PHE A 163 15.18 1.59 1.56
CA PHE A 163 14.30 2.13 0.52
C PHE A 163 12.84 1.74 0.73
N GLN A 164 12.57 0.51 1.17
CA GLN A 164 11.22 0.07 1.53
C GLN A 164 10.63 0.94 2.65
N ALA A 165 11.37 1.17 3.71
CA ALA A 165 10.92 1.90 4.87
C ALA A 165 10.77 3.41 4.62
N LYS A 166 11.66 4.03 3.83
CA LYS A 166 11.79 5.49 3.72
C LYS A 166 11.27 6.07 2.38
N CYS A 167 11.30 5.29 1.28
CA CYS A 167 11.10 5.81 -0.07
C CYS A 167 9.87 5.21 -0.76
N MET A 168 9.64 3.90 -0.60
CA MET A 168 8.67 3.18 -1.41
C MET A 168 7.20 3.50 -1.07
N SER A 169 6.90 4.20 0.03
CA SER A 169 5.55 4.72 0.30
C SER A 169 5.10 5.75 -0.75
N CYS A 170 6.06 6.42 -1.43
CA CYS A 170 5.81 7.43 -2.46
C CYS A 170 6.38 7.06 -3.84
N HIS A 171 7.36 6.16 -3.92
CA HIS A 171 8.09 5.80 -5.13
C HIS A 171 7.96 4.31 -5.45
N ASN A 172 6.74 3.83 -5.62
CA ASN A 172 6.41 2.44 -5.99
C ASN A 172 5.64 2.38 -7.32
N GLN A 173 5.31 1.17 -7.79
CA GLN A 173 4.57 0.98 -9.05
C GLN A 173 3.17 1.60 -9.06
N SER A 174 2.53 1.73 -7.90
CA SER A 174 1.17 2.30 -7.78
C SER A 174 1.17 3.79 -7.46
N ARG A 175 2.28 4.29 -6.93
CA ARG A 175 2.51 5.69 -6.61
C ARG A 175 3.93 6.07 -7.00
N SER A 176 4.10 6.60 -8.20
CA SER A 176 5.40 7.01 -8.74
C SER A 176 5.54 8.51 -8.78
N LYS A 177 5.70 9.15 -7.60
CA LYS A 177 5.94 10.60 -7.56
C LYS A 177 7.17 10.97 -8.37
N GLY A 178 7.04 11.97 -9.26
CA GLY A 178 8.09 12.35 -10.18
C GLY A 178 8.50 11.25 -11.15
N GLY A 179 7.58 10.32 -11.49
CA GLY A 179 7.87 9.18 -12.38
C GLY A 179 8.84 8.14 -11.81
N LEU A 180 9.31 8.32 -10.55
CA LEU A 180 10.32 7.46 -9.94
C LEU A 180 9.70 6.23 -9.29
N ILE A 181 10.27 5.06 -9.60
CA ILE A 181 9.92 3.75 -9.00
C ILE A 181 11.20 3.17 -8.37
N MET A 182 11.13 2.86 -7.07
CA MET A 182 12.28 2.34 -6.30
C MET A 182 12.12 0.88 -5.87
N SER A 183 11.20 0.13 -6.48
CA SER A 183 10.91 -1.26 -6.12
C SER A 183 11.93 -2.30 -6.60
N SER A 184 12.90 -1.91 -7.41
CA SER A 184 14.01 -2.76 -7.85
C SER A 184 15.20 -1.90 -8.29
N LEU A 185 16.41 -2.48 -8.27
CA LEU A 185 17.60 -1.78 -8.74
C LEU A 185 17.47 -1.37 -10.22
N GLN A 186 16.83 -2.20 -11.05
CA GLN A 186 16.56 -1.88 -12.45
C GLN A 186 15.68 -0.64 -12.62
N SER A 187 14.63 -0.49 -11.80
CA SER A 187 13.77 0.70 -11.84
C SER A 187 14.47 1.94 -11.29
N ILE A 188 15.32 1.79 -10.29
CA ILE A 188 16.16 2.85 -9.73
C ILE A 188 17.11 3.41 -10.80
N THR A 189 17.78 2.54 -11.56
CA THR A 189 18.71 2.97 -12.63
C THR A 189 17.99 3.65 -13.79
N LYS A 190 16.68 3.39 -13.98
CA LYS A 190 15.89 4.09 -15.01
C LYS A 190 15.65 5.57 -14.65
N GLY A 191 15.66 5.91 -13.35
CA GLY A 191 15.36 7.26 -12.85
C GLY A 191 13.89 7.67 -12.97
N GLY A 192 13.62 8.95 -12.75
CA GLY A 192 12.30 9.57 -12.81
C GLY A 192 12.18 10.64 -13.92
N ASP A 193 11.13 11.46 -13.82
CA ASP A 193 10.78 12.50 -14.82
C ASP A 193 11.79 13.68 -14.84
N SER A 194 12.65 13.81 -13.82
CA SER A 194 13.69 14.84 -13.79
C SER A 194 14.75 14.65 -14.89
N GLY A 195 14.87 13.43 -15.41
CA GLY A 195 15.91 13.06 -16.37
C GLY A 195 17.32 12.98 -15.77
N LEU A 196 17.46 13.20 -14.45
CA LEU A 196 18.71 13.04 -13.73
C LEU A 196 18.91 11.57 -13.32
N ALA A 197 20.17 11.12 -13.32
CA ALA A 197 20.49 9.80 -12.82
C ALA A 197 20.21 9.73 -11.31
N LEU A 198 19.36 8.81 -10.87
CA LEU A 198 19.08 8.67 -9.45
C LEU A 198 20.31 8.19 -8.67
N ILE A 199 21.05 7.27 -9.24
CA ILE A 199 22.34 6.78 -8.74
C ILE A 199 23.34 6.75 -9.90
N THR A 200 24.46 7.43 -9.73
CA THR A 200 25.62 7.33 -10.60
C THR A 200 26.71 6.57 -9.84
N PRO A 201 27.01 5.32 -10.24
CA PRO A 201 28.07 4.55 -9.57
C PRO A 201 29.38 5.32 -9.49
N GLU A 202 30.02 5.28 -8.33
CA GLU A 202 31.31 5.94 -8.02
C GLU A 202 31.28 7.48 -8.02
N ASP A 203 30.10 8.11 -8.27
CA ASP A 203 29.95 9.56 -8.33
C ASP A 203 28.75 10.03 -7.47
N LEU A 204 29.06 10.51 -6.27
CA LEU A 204 28.06 11.02 -5.32
C LEU A 204 27.42 12.33 -5.80
N ASP A 205 28.20 13.21 -6.41
CA ASP A 205 27.74 14.54 -6.83
C ASP A 205 26.72 14.44 -7.99
N GLN A 206 26.85 13.40 -8.83
CA GLN A 206 25.92 13.11 -9.91
C GLN A 206 24.80 12.15 -9.48
N SER A 207 24.77 11.72 -8.23
CA SER A 207 23.72 10.84 -7.69
C SER A 207 22.60 11.66 -7.06
N GLU A 208 21.49 11.86 -7.78
CA GLU A 208 20.35 12.67 -7.35
C GLU A 208 19.75 12.17 -6.02
N LEU A 209 19.75 10.85 -5.78
CA LEU A 209 19.31 10.27 -4.51
C LEU A 209 20.13 10.79 -3.35
N PHE A 210 21.47 10.72 -3.47
CA PHE A 210 22.38 11.18 -2.40
C PHE A 210 22.24 12.69 -2.16
N ASN A 211 22.15 13.46 -3.23
CA ASN A 211 21.95 14.90 -3.13
C ASN A 211 20.68 15.24 -2.36
N ARG A 212 19.54 14.59 -2.67
CA ARG A 212 18.25 14.88 -2.04
C ARG A 212 18.15 14.42 -0.58
N VAL A 213 18.74 13.29 -0.22
CA VAL A 213 18.69 12.80 1.18
C VAL A 213 19.63 13.56 2.11
N THR A 214 20.58 14.32 1.57
CA THR A 214 21.55 15.14 2.34
C THR A 214 21.21 16.64 2.36
N LEU A 215 20.11 17.05 1.70
CA LEU A 215 19.63 18.43 1.79
C LEU A 215 19.21 18.81 3.21
N PRO A 216 19.28 20.11 3.58
CA PRO A 216 18.70 20.61 4.82
C PRO A 216 17.22 20.22 4.94
N ALA A 217 16.76 19.94 6.16
CA ALA A 217 15.40 19.45 6.42
C ALA A 217 14.27 20.43 5.99
N ASP A 218 14.58 21.71 5.86
CA ASP A 218 13.70 22.79 5.41
C ASP A 218 13.77 23.06 3.90
N HIS A 219 14.54 22.28 3.15
CA HIS A 219 14.64 22.43 1.70
C HIS A 219 13.44 21.79 0.99
N ASP A 220 12.85 22.46 0.01
CA ASP A 220 11.66 21.97 -0.73
C ASP A 220 11.88 20.62 -1.43
N ASP A 221 13.11 20.33 -1.82
CA ASP A 221 13.49 19.11 -2.54
C ASP A 221 14.07 18.01 -1.64
N VAL A 222 14.10 18.19 -0.31
CA VAL A 222 14.61 17.16 0.60
C VAL A 222 13.80 15.88 0.52
N MET A 223 14.46 14.74 0.58
CA MET A 223 13.83 13.43 0.62
C MET A 223 14.34 12.59 1.80
N PRO A 224 13.46 11.94 2.55
CA PRO A 224 11.99 12.04 2.51
C PRO A 224 11.49 13.45 2.87
N PRO A 225 10.31 13.89 2.37
CA PRO A 225 9.79 15.22 2.64
C PRO A 225 9.35 15.40 4.08
N GLU A 226 9.15 16.64 4.51
CA GLU A 226 8.64 16.99 5.85
C GLU A 226 7.43 16.13 6.25
N GLY A 227 7.42 15.62 7.49
CA GLY A 227 6.38 14.73 8.01
C GLY A 227 6.62 13.23 7.77
N GLN A 228 7.68 12.87 7.05
CA GLN A 228 8.17 11.48 6.91
C GLN A 228 9.42 11.29 7.76
N SER A 229 9.71 10.02 8.13
CA SER A 229 10.94 9.71 8.87
C SER A 229 12.16 9.88 7.97
N PRO A 230 13.10 10.79 8.29
CA PRO A 230 14.33 10.95 7.52
C PRO A 230 15.22 9.71 7.62
N MET A 231 16.21 9.61 6.74
CA MET A 231 17.29 8.63 6.90
C MET A 231 18.15 8.99 8.11
N SER A 232 18.62 7.98 8.84
CA SER A 232 19.60 8.18 9.92
C SER A 232 20.98 8.49 9.34
N GLU A 233 21.89 8.99 10.18
CA GLU A 233 23.27 9.24 9.78
C GLU A 233 23.94 7.93 9.30
N GLN A 234 23.67 6.82 9.96
CA GLN A 234 24.18 5.50 9.59
C GLN A 234 23.63 5.03 8.24
N GLU A 235 22.32 5.22 7.98
CA GLU A 235 21.70 4.88 6.69
C GLU A 235 22.29 5.72 5.54
N ILE A 236 22.55 7.01 5.78
CA ILE A 236 23.18 7.91 4.80
C ILE A 236 24.63 7.49 4.55
N GLU A 237 25.39 7.15 5.60
CA GLU A 237 26.78 6.73 5.45
C GLU A 237 26.92 5.39 4.71
N LEU A 238 26.00 4.44 4.97
CA LEU A 238 25.92 3.19 4.22
C LEU A 238 25.58 3.45 2.76
N LEU A 239 24.59 4.29 2.47
CA LEU A 239 24.19 4.66 1.11
C LEU A 239 25.35 5.31 0.35
N LYS A 240 26.04 6.27 0.99
CA LYS A 240 27.22 6.95 0.46
C LYS A 240 28.31 5.96 0.10
N TYR A 241 28.66 5.06 1.01
CA TYR A 241 29.67 4.04 0.78
C TYR A 241 29.30 3.12 -0.37
N TRP A 242 28.03 2.63 -0.41
CA TRP A 242 27.56 1.76 -1.47
C TRP A 242 27.61 2.43 -2.86
N ILE A 243 27.21 3.70 -2.97
CA ILE A 243 27.31 4.45 -4.24
C ILE A 243 28.77 4.65 -4.63
N ALA A 244 29.63 5.09 -3.70
CA ALA A 244 31.04 5.36 -3.94
C ALA A 244 31.83 4.10 -4.36
N THR A 245 31.36 2.91 -3.99
CA THR A 245 31.98 1.62 -4.36
C THR A 245 31.30 0.95 -5.56
N GLY A 246 30.49 1.69 -6.33
CA GLY A 246 29.94 1.24 -7.60
C GLY A 246 28.48 0.77 -7.58
N ALA A 247 27.77 0.94 -6.46
CA ALA A 247 26.33 0.62 -6.32
C ALA A 247 25.95 -0.81 -6.80
N SER A 248 26.81 -1.79 -6.51
CA SER A 248 26.67 -3.15 -6.98
C SER A 248 25.61 -3.93 -6.20
N SER A 249 24.77 -4.71 -6.91
CA SER A 249 23.84 -5.68 -6.33
C SER A 249 24.54 -6.94 -5.79
N GLU A 250 25.78 -7.21 -6.21
CA GLU A 250 26.49 -8.44 -5.87
C GLU A 250 27.49 -8.24 -4.71
N GLN A 251 27.59 -7.02 -4.17
CA GLN A 251 28.50 -6.72 -3.09
C GLN A 251 28.10 -7.45 -1.81
N LYS A 252 29.04 -8.18 -1.21
CA LYS A 252 28.82 -8.93 0.03
C LYS A 252 28.93 -8.01 1.26
N VAL A 253 28.09 -8.25 2.26
CA VAL A 253 28.15 -7.54 3.56
C VAL A 253 29.48 -7.77 4.26
N THR A 254 30.06 -8.97 4.17
CA THR A 254 31.40 -9.28 4.72
C THR A 254 32.51 -8.40 4.13
N ALA A 255 32.35 -7.95 2.88
CA ALA A 255 33.32 -7.04 2.27
C ALA A 255 33.28 -5.64 2.92
N LEU A 256 32.08 -5.17 3.35
CA LEU A 256 31.93 -3.93 4.10
C LEU A 256 32.51 -4.06 5.52
N GLN A 257 32.22 -5.19 6.18
CA GLN A 257 32.75 -5.44 7.53
C GLN A 257 34.30 -5.50 7.56
N ALA A 258 34.93 -5.86 6.46
CA ALA A 258 36.37 -5.86 6.33
C ALA A 258 36.99 -4.45 6.16
N GLN A 259 36.19 -3.41 5.91
CA GLN A 259 36.63 -2.04 5.70
C GLN A 259 36.45 -1.23 7.01
N PRO A 260 37.55 -0.74 7.63
CA PRO A 260 37.49 -0.06 8.93
C PRO A 260 36.54 1.16 8.96
N GLU A 261 36.45 1.89 7.85
CA GLU A 261 35.65 3.10 7.70
C GLU A 261 34.15 2.88 7.76
N ILE A 262 33.64 1.66 7.41
CA ILE A 262 32.22 1.36 7.33
C ILE A 262 31.80 0.17 8.22
N ALA A 263 32.73 -0.58 8.77
CA ALA A 263 32.45 -1.79 9.56
C ALA A 263 31.55 -1.51 10.77
N GLY A 264 31.75 -0.38 11.46
CA GLY A 264 30.92 0.02 12.60
C GLY A 264 29.45 0.24 12.18
N VAL A 265 29.24 1.04 11.14
CA VAL A 265 27.91 1.33 10.57
C VAL A 265 27.24 0.06 10.06
N THR A 266 27.99 -0.79 9.36
CA THR A 266 27.48 -2.07 8.84
C THR A 266 26.95 -2.95 9.98
N ASN A 267 27.69 -3.06 11.09
CA ASN A 267 27.29 -3.90 12.23
C ASN A 267 26.07 -3.33 12.99
N GLU A 268 25.89 -2.00 13.02
CA GLU A 268 24.70 -1.37 13.63
C GLU A 268 23.43 -1.56 12.80
N LEU A 269 23.55 -1.66 11.47
CA LEU A 269 22.43 -1.78 10.54
C LEU A 269 22.12 -3.23 10.12
N LEU A 270 22.87 -4.22 10.62
CA LEU A 270 22.55 -5.63 10.41
C LEU A 270 21.18 -5.96 11.03
N PRO A 271 20.31 -6.71 10.32
CA PRO A 271 18.99 -7.09 10.80
C PRO A 271 19.02 -8.07 12.00
#